data_d469f8b6b042c4622c9e1b0639d01091
#
_entry.id   d469f8b6b042c4622c9e1b0639d01091
#
_cell.length_a   1.000
_cell.length_b   1.000
_cell.length_c   1.000
_cell.angle_alpha   90.00
_cell.angle_beta   90.00
_cell.angle_gamma   90.00
#
_symmetry.space_group_name_H-M   'P 1'
#
loop_
_entity.id
_entity.type
_entity.pdbx_description
1 polymer ?
#
loop_
_entity_poly.entity_id
_entity_poly.type
_entity_poly.pdbx_seq_one_letter_code
_entity_poly.pdbx_strand_id
1 'polypeptide(L)'
;MKNQPKLGRFDKFARNILLDTSKMLKDAKEELFSDVRGRVLEVGAGIGVNVFFLNRPEVTEWIAVEPDNKLTPECRSMLEVMGARAKVFEGYLHDLDEKPASFDCVILTTLLCSVPDPAEIVRDAHKMLKKGGKLYLIEHMGDSLGIRAAFQVTAKLPWKWTTGCNCRNNPIPALSQPGLWVEEVKLENAPLRLKRFSLMVELLKPFGMAKLTKV
;
A
#
# COMPACT_ATOMS: atom_id res chain seq x y z
N MET A 1 2.05 -29.06 -7.46
CA MET A 1 2.33 -27.77 -8.14
C MET A 1 1.15 -27.47 -9.06
N LYS A 2 0.18 -26.66 -8.63
CA LYS A 2 -0.94 -26.25 -9.48
C LYS A 2 -0.41 -25.24 -10.49
N ASN A 3 -0.78 -25.40 -11.77
CA ASN A 3 -0.42 -24.50 -12.87
C ASN A 3 -0.72 -23.04 -12.49
N GLN A 4 0.32 -22.27 -12.19
CA GLN A 4 0.17 -20.81 -12.10
C GLN A 4 -0.19 -20.28 -13.50
N PRO A 5 -1.18 -19.41 -13.64
CA PRO A 5 -1.50 -18.81 -14.92
C PRO A 5 -0.24 -18.10 -15.47
N LYS A 6 0.12 -18.37 -16.72
CA LYS A 6 1.24 -17.69 -17.36
C LYS A 6 0.91 -16.21 -17.48
N LEU A 7 1.56 -15.39 -16.68
CA LEU A 7 1.44 -13.92 -16.73
C LEU A 7 1.75 -13.42 -18.15
N GLY A 8 0.89 -12.59 -18.70
CA GLY A 8 1.11 -11.88 -19.95
C GLY A 8 2.34 -10.94 -19.86
N ARG A 9 2.81 -10.42 -21.00
CA ARG A 9 3.95 -9.46 -21.03
C ARG A 9 3.65 -8.21 -20.19
N PHE A 10 2.41 -7.78 -20.19
CA PHE A 10 1.93 -6.62 -19.45
C PHE A 10 1.89 -6.88 -17.93
N ASP A 11 1.39 -8.04 -17.52
CA ASP A 11 1.33 -8.43 -16.10
C ASP A 11 2.75 -8.56 -15.50
N LYS A 12 3.72 -9.07 -16.29
CA LYS A 12 5.14 -9.11 -15.90
C LYS A 12 5.73 -7.71 -15.72
N PHE A 13 5.36 -6.76 -16.56
CA PHE A 13 5.81 -5.38 -16.45
C PHE A 13 5.25 -4.72 -15.18
N ALA A 14 3.94 -4.83 -14.93
CA ALA A 14 3.29 -4.32 -13.73
C ALA A 14 3.91 -4.92 -12.45
N ARG A 15 4.12 -6.24 -12.44
CA ARG A 15 4.82 -6.94 -11.34
C ARG A 15 6.22 -6.39 -11.08
N ASN A 16 7.02 -6.16 -12.12
CA ASN A 16 8.36 -5.62 -11.96
C ASN A 16 8.34 -4.19 -11.39
N ILE A 17 7.36 -3.37 -11.77
CA ILE A 17 7.15 -2.05 -11.18
C ILE A 17 6.88 -2.17 -9.67
N LEU A 18 6.00 -3.10 -9.24
CA LEU A 18 5.70 -3.31 -7.82
C LEU A 18 6.95 -3.72 -7.03
N LEU A 19 7.74 -4.65 -7.57
CA LEU A 19 8.98 -5.09 -6.95
C LEU A 19 10.02 -3.96 -6.86
N ASP A 20 10.19 -3.20 -7.93
CA ASP A 20 11.19 -2.12 -7.97
C ASP A 20 10.76 -0.94 -7.11
N THR A 21 9.46 -0.61 -7.07
CA THR A 21 8.91 0.38 -6.13
C THR A 21 9.13 -0.07 -4.69
N SER A 22 8.91 -1.35 -4.37
CA SER A 22 9.15 -1.86 -3.02
C SER A 22 10.63 -1.79 -2.62
N LYS A 23 11.55 -2.08 -3.54
CA LYS A 23 13.01 -1.93 -3.30
C LYS A 23 13.39 -0.47 -3.09
N MET A 24 12.82 0.44 -3.87
CA MET A 24 13.05 1.88 -3.75
C MET A 24 12.57 2.41 -2.39
N LEU A 25 11.42 1.91 -1.91
CA LEU A 25 10.81 2.30 -0.64
C LEU A 25 11.33 1.48 0.56
N LYS A 26 12.40 0.71 0.38
CA LYS A 26 12.86 -0.22 1.42
C LYS A 26 13.13 0.49 2.74
N ASP A 27 13.90 1.58 2.73
CA ASP A 27 14.27 2.30 3.96
C ASP A 27 13.06 2.95 4.61
N ALA A 28 12.14 3.53 3.81
CA ALA A 28 10.86 4.06 4.29
C ALA A 28 9.99 2.97 4.95
N LYS A 29 9.93 1.78 4.37
CA LYS A 29 9.17 0.66 4.93
C LYS A 29 9.83 0.10 6.19
N GLU A 30 11.15 -0.02 6.23
CA GLU A 30 11.88 -0.46 7.43
C GLU A 30 11.64 0.50 8.61
N GLU A 31 11.68 1.79 8.37
CA GLU A 31 11.39 2.82 9.37
C GLU A 31 9.91 2.79 9.79
N LEU A 32 9.00 2.92 8.83
CA LEU A 32 7.57 3.03 9.08
C LEU A 32 7.00 1.80 9.78
N PHE A 33 7.40 0.60 9.34
CA PHE A 33 6.87 -0.66 9.87
C PHE A 33 7.63 -1.19 11.09
N SER A 34 8.59 -0.45 11.63
CA SER A 34 9.45 -0.89 12.74
C SER A 34 8.67 -1.34 13.98
N ASP A 35 7.51 -0.76 14.26
CA ASP A 35 6.66 -1.06 15.41
C ASP A 35 5.33 -1.76 15.05
N VAL A 36 5.15 -2.21 13.80
CA VAL A 36 3.98 -3.00 13.40
C VAL A 36 3.94 -4.31 14.17
N ARG A 37 2.82 -4.64 14.81
CA ARG A 37 2.65 -5.81 15.66
C ARG A 37 1.19 -6.22 15.78
N GLY A 38 0.97 -7.38 16.38
CA GLY A 38 -0.37 -7.90 16.65
C GLY A 38 -1.05 -8.37 15.35
N ARG A 39 -2.34 -8.13 15.27
CA ARG A 39 -3.18 -8.47 14.14
C ARG A 39 -3.14 -7.37 13.10
N VAL A 40 -2.67 -7.68 11.91
CA VAL A 40 -2.40 -6.72 10.83
C VAL A 40 -3.36 -6.96 9.67
N LEU A 41 -3.94 -5.87 9.17
CA LEU A 41 -4.70 -5.83 7.92
C LEU A 41 -3.92 -5.01 6.90
N GLU A 42 -3.64 -5.57 5.73
CA GLU A 42 -3.11 -4.83 4.59
C GLU A 42 -4.16 -4.77 3.49
N VAL A 43 -4.50 -3.56 3.03
CA VAL A 43 -5.47 -3.34 1.96
C VAL A 43 -4.71 -2.98 0.69
N GLY A 44 -4.99 -3.71 -0.40
CA GLY A 44 -4.26 -3.58 -1.66
C GLY A 44 -2.86 -4.19 -1.58
N ALA A 45 -2.76 -5.42 -1.10
CA ALA A 45 -1.47 -6.09 -0.86
C ALA A 45 -0.66 -6.35 -2.14
N GLY A 46 -1.30 -6.28 -3.31
CA GLY A 46 -0.66 -6.57 -4.59
C GLY A 46 -0.09 -7.98 -4.63
N ILE A 47 1.21 -8.09 -4.88
CA ILE A 47 1.93 -9.38 -4.87
C ILE A 47 2.50 -9.76 -3.49
N GLY A 48 2.15 -9.04 -2.41
CA GLY A 48 2.55 -9.39 -1.05
C GLY A 48 3.97 -9.00 -0.66
N VAL A 49 4.57 -7.98 -1.31
CA VAL A 49 5.97 -7.58 -1.08
C VAL A 49 6.27 -7.11 0.34
N ASN A 50 5.26 -6.74 1.13
CA ASN A 50 5.47 -6.31 2.51
C ASN A 50 5.81 -7.47 3.46
N VAL A 51 5.75 -8.73 3.00
CA VAL A 51 6.20 -9.90 3.75
C VAL A 51 7.65 -9.75 4.25
N PHE A 52 8.51 -9.08 3.48
CA PHE A 52 9.90 -8.85 3.87
C PHE A 52 10.06 -7.98 5.12
N PHE A 53 9.02 -7.23 5.50
CA PHE A 53 9.00 -6.35 6.66
C PHE A 53 8.09 -6.87 7.78
N LEU A 54 7.09 -7.70 7.43
CA LEU A 54 6.05 -8.18 8.35
C LEU A 54 6.28 -9.61 8.85
N ASN A 55 7.17 -10.38 8.21
CA ASN A 55 7.49 -11.74 8.68
C ASN A 55 8.39 -11.72 9.92
N ARG A 56 7.80 -11.37 11.05
CA ARG A 56 8.46 -11.31 12.36
C ARG A 56 7.51 -11.78 13.47
N PRO A 57 8.02 -12.21 14.63
CA PRO A 57 7.20 -12.80 15.70
C PRO A 57 6.14 -11.86 16.26
N GLU A 58 6.38 -10.54 16.25
CA GLU A 58 5.46 -9.52 16.74
C GLU A 58 4.18 -9.43 15.92
N VAL A 59 4.20 -9.86 14.64
CA VAL A 59 3.01 -9.97 13.79
C VAL A 59 2.37 -11.34 14.03
N THR A 60 1.27 -11.36 14.76
CA THR A 60 0.58 -12.59 15.16
C THR A 60 -0.36 -13.12 14.08
N GLU A 61 -0.99 -12.23 13.33
CA GLU A 61 -1.80 -12.54 12.14
C GLU A 61 -1.67 -11.42 11.12
N TRP A 62 -1.62 -11.76 9.84
CA TRP A 62 -1.67 -10.81 8.74
C TRP A 62 -2.73 -11.23 7.72
N ILE A 63 -3.72 -10.36 7.49
CA ILE A 63 -4.71 -10.53 6.43
C ILE A 63 -4.37 -9.55 5.31
N ALA A 64 -4.03 -10.08 4.15
CA ALA A 64 -3.72 -9.34 2.93
C ALA A 64 -4.96 -9.33 2.03
N VAL A 65 -5.57 -8.17 1.83
CA VAL A 65 -6.74 -7.98 0.96
C VAL A 65 -6.27 -7.50 -0.41
N GLU A 66 -6.64 -8.25 -1.48
CA GLU A 66 -6.28 -7.91 -2.85
C GLU A 66 -7.40 -8.35 -3.81
N PRO A 67 -8.06 -7.43 -4.54
CA PRO A 67 -9.15 -7.78 -5.45
C PRO A 67 -8.67 -8.32 -6.81
N ASP A 68 -7.42 -8.05 -7.22
CA ASP A 68 -6.92 -8.52 -8.52
C ASP A 68 -6.53 -10.00 -8.47
N ASN A 69 -7.34 -10.84 -9.08
CA ASN A 69 -7.12 -12.29 -9.16
C ASN A 69 -5.85 -12.70 -9.94
N LYS A 70 -5.21 -11.77 -10.65
CA LYS A 70 -3.91 -12.01 -11.30
C LYS A 70 -2.75 -11.85 -10.33
N LEU A 71 -2.91 -11.00 -9.30
CA LEU A 71 -1.89 -10.72 -8.28
C LEU A 71 -1.99 -11.68 -7.09
N THR A 72 -3.21 -12.12 -6.73
CA THR A 72 -3.44 -12.96 -5.55
C THR A 72 -2.68 -14.28 -5.53
N PRO A 73 -2.44 -15.00 -6.64
CA PRO A 73 -1.64 -16.23 -6.61
C PRO A 73 -0.19 -15.98 -6.18
N GLU A 74 0.42 -14.88 -6.63
CA GLU A 74 1.77 -14.50 -6.23
C GLU A 74 1.80 -14.03 -4.78
N CYS A 75 0.80 -13.23 -4.37
CA CYS A 75 0.63 -12.82 -2.99
C CYS A 75 0.57 -14.04 -2.06
N ARG A 76 -0.24 -15.05 -2.37
CA ARG A 76 -0.32 -16.30 -1.59
C ARG A 76 1.04 -16.97 -1.49
N SER A 77 1.77 -17.09 -2.60
CA SER A 77 3.10 -17.70 -2.62
C SER A 77 4.10 -16.91 -1.78
N MET A 78 4.07 -15.58 -1.84
CA MET A 78 4.93 -14.73 -1.02
C MET A 78 4.63 -14.86 0.48
N LEU A 79 3.37 -15.06 0.85
CA LEU A 79 2.96 -15.15 2.24
C LEU A 79 3.15 -16.57 2.83
N GLU A 80 3.44 -17.58 2.02
CA GLU A 80 3.68 -18.97 2.50
C GLU A 80 4.77 -19.05 3.58
N VAL A 81 5.76 -18.16 3.55
CA VAL A 81 6.84 -18.13 4.57
C VAL A 81 6.35 -17.80 5.99
N MET A 82 5.14 -17.22 6.11
CA MET A 82 4.52 -16.92 7.39
C MET A 82 3.62 -18.05 7.90
N GLY A 83 3.36 -19.06 7.07
CA GLY A 83 2.49 -20.19 7.40
C GLY A 83 1.08 -19.74 7.76
N ALA A 84 0.52 -20.34 8.83
CA ALA A 84 -0.86 -20.06 9.28
C ALA A 84 -1.08 -18.62 9.79
N ARG A 85 -0.02 -17.85 10.00
CA ARG A 85 -0.11 -16.44 10.43
C ARG A 85 -0.54 -15.49 9.34
N ALA A 86 -0.47 -15.86 8.06
CA ALA A 86 -0.84 -15.02 6.95
C ALA A 86 -1.95 -15.63 6.11
N LYS A 87 -2.90 -14.78 5.70
CA LYS A 87 -4.01 -15.15 4.84
C LYS A 87 -4.17 -14.11 3.72
N VAL A 88 -4.49 -14.57 2.52
CA VAL A 88 -4.85 -13.69 1.40
C VAL A 88 -6.36 -13.78 1.18
N PHE A 89 -7.04 -12.65 1.32
CA PHE A 89 -8.43 -12.48 0.97
C PHE A 89 -8.51 -11.87 -0.44
N GLU A 90 -9.10 -12.62 -1.38
CA GLU A 90 -9.32 -12.17 -2.76
C GLU A 90 -10.67 -11.47 -2.82
N GLY A 91 -10.66 -10.14 -2.81
CA GLY A 91 -11.85 -9.30 -2.79
C GLY A 91 -11.55 -7.89 -2.31
N TYR A 92 -12.57 -7.11 -2.12
CA TYR A 92 -12.47 -5.74 -1.60
C TYR A 92 -12.59 -5.72 -0.07
N LEU A 93 -12.13 -4.63 0.55
CA LEU A 93 -12.17 -4.47 2.00
C LEU A 93 -13.60 -4.59 2.58
N HIS A 94 -14.61 -4.08 1.88
CA HIS A 94 -16.00 -4.14 2.32
C HIS A 94 -16.61 -5.56 2.24
N ASP A 95 -15.98 -6.49 1.50
CA ASP A 95 -16.40 -7.90 1.42
C ASP A 95 -15.76 -8.75 2.52
N LEU A 96 -14.78 -8.20 3.25
CA LEU A 96 -14.04 -8.94 4.27
C LEU A 96 -14.92 -9.18 5.50
N ASP A 97 -15.22 -10.45 5.79
CA ASP A 97 -16.01 -10.86 6.97
C ASP A 97 -15.15 -10.85 8.23
N GLU A 98 -14.87 -9.65 8.72
CA GLU A 98 -14.11 -9.38 9.93
C GLU A 98 -14.82 -8.35 10.81
N LYS A 99 -14.73 -8.55 12.13
CA LYS A 99 -15.39 -7.63 13.07
C LYS A 99 -14.71 -6.25 13.06
N PRO A 100 -15.48 -5.16 13.15
CA PRO A 100 -14.91 -3.85 13.42
C PRO A 100 -14.03 -3.85 14.67
N ALA A 101 -13.05 -2.97 14.71
CA ALA A 101 -12.11 -2.81 15.83
C ALA A 101 -11.37 -4.12 16.20
N SER A 102 -10.98 -4.91 15.20
CA SER A 102 -10.31 -6.20 15.41
C SER A 102 -8.82 -6.20 15.09
N PHE A 103 -8.31 -5.15 14.42
CA PHE A 103 -6.90 -5.07 14.02
C PHE A 103 -6.10 -4.07 14.87
N ASP A 104 -4.88 -4.45 15.19
CA ASP A 104 -3.93 -3.58 15.88
C ASP A 104 -3.27 -2.60 14.92
N CYS A 105 -3.07 -3.04 13.67
CA CYS A 105 -2.45 -2.25 12.61
C CYS A 105 -3.21 -2.42 11.30
N VAL A 106 -3.35 -1.32 10.54
CA VAL A 106 -3.78 -1.33 9.13
C VAL A 106 -2.68 -0.72 8.28
N ILE A 107 -2.39 -1.32 7.12
CA ILE A 107 -1.35 -0.89 6.18
C ILE A 107 -2.00 -0.54 4.85
N LEU A 108 -1.70 0.65 4.34
CA LEU A 108 -2.04 1.14 3.01
C LEU A 108 -0.75 1.54 2.30
N THR A 109 -0.35 0.80 1.27
CA THR A 109 0.87 1.10 0.51
C THR A 109 0.54 1.30 -0.95
N THR A 110 0.66 2.52 -1.47
CA THR A 110 0.39 2.90 -2.87
C THR A 110 -1.01 2.46 -3.35
N LEU A 111 -1.99 2.52 -2.46
CA LEU A 111 -3.37 2.12 -2.69
C LEU A 111 -4.28 3.31 -3.00
N LEU A 112 -4.22 4.38 -2.18
CA LEU A 112 -5.16 5.50 -2.27
C LEU A 112 -5.07 6.23 -3.63
N CYS A 113 -3.92 6.14 -4.30
CA CYS A 113 -3.74 6.66 -5.65
C CYS A 113 -4.46 5.83 -6.73
N SER A 114 -4.92 4.62 -6.42
CA SER A 114 -5.48 3.67 -7.38
C SER A 114 -6.98 3.43 -7.21
N VAL A 115 -7.56 3.87 -6.09
CA VAL A 115 -8.98 3.66 -5.79
C VAL A 115 -9.85 4.84 -6.25
N PRO A 116 -11.14 4.60 -6.55
CA PRO A 116 -12.08 5.66 -6.93
C PRO A 116 -12.39 6.63 -5.80
N ASP A 117 -12.62 6.13 -4.59
CA ASP A 117 -12.89 6.92 -3.38
C ASP A 117 -11.88 6.61 -2.26
N PRO A 118 -10.77 7.36 -2.18
CA PRO A 118 -9.80 7.20 -1.10
C PRO A 118 -10.38 7.45 0.30
N ALA A 119 -11.39 8.33 0.42
CA ALA A 119 -11.98 8.65 1.70
C ALA A 119 -12.82 7.48 2.25
N GLU A 120 -13.48 6.72 1.40
CA GLU A 120 -14.16 5.47 1.77
C GLU A 120 -13.17 4.44 2.32
N ILE A 121 -12.08 4.19 1.61
CA ILE A 121 -11.05 3.24 2.05
C ILE A 121 -10.47 3.64 3.42
N VAL A 122 -10.20 4.92 3.64
CA VAL A 122 -9.70 5.42 4.93
C VAL A 122 -10.73 5.21 6.04
N ARG A 123 -12.03 5.49 5.80
CA ARG A 123 -13.09 5.24 6.79
C ARG A 123 -13.23 3.77 7.12
N ASP A 124 -13.17 2.90 6.12
CA ASP A 124 -13.31 1.46 6.34
C ASP A 124 -12.07 0.89 7.06
N ALA A 125 -10.86 1.30 6.66
CA ALA A 125 -9.63 0.99 7.39
C ALA A 125 -9.70 1.44 8.85
N HIS A 126 -10.19 2.65 9.10
CA HIS A 126 -10.39 3.17 10.46
C HIS A 126 -11.40 2.35 11.26
N LYS A 127 -12.52 1.90 10.66
CA LYS A 127 -13.50 1.01 11.34
C LYS A 127 -12.83 -0.28 11.80
N MET A 128 -11.94 -0.86 10.98
CA MET A 128 -11.26 -2.12 11.27
C MET A 128 -10.23 -2.00 12.41
N LEU A 129 -9.65 -0.82 12.63
CA LEU A 129 -8.69 -0.58 13.71
C LEU A 129 -9.35 -0.61 15.08
N LYS A 130 -8.68 -1.23 16.06
CA LYS A 130 -8.95 -1.07 17.49
C LYS A 130 -8.75 0.39 17.92
N LYS A 131 -9.35 0.80 19.02
CA LYS A 131 -8.98 2.06 19.67
C LYS A 131 -7.49 2.05 20.03
N GLY A 132 -6.76 3.12 19.69
CA GLY A 132 -5.31 3.19 19.82
C GLY A 132 -4.54 2.34 18.78
N GLY A 133 -5.23 1.66 17.88
CA GLY A 133 -4.61 0.96 16.73
C GLY A 133 -4.06 1.95 15.72
N LYS A 134 -3.12 1.51 14.89
CA LYS A 134 -2.36 2.41 14.01
C LYS A 134 -2.59 2.13 12.54
N LEU A 135 -2.76 3.19 11.76
CA LEU A 135 -2.67 3.19 10.30
C LEU A 135 -1.24 3.53 9.87
N TYR A 136 -0.68 2.73 9.00
CA TYR A 136 0.61 2.94 8.35
C TYR A 136 0.38 3.18 6.86
N LEU A 137 0.88 4.30 6.36
CA LEU A 137 0.63 4.74 5.00
C LEU A 137 1.92 5.09 4.27
N ILE A 138 2.05 4.62 3.03
CA ILE A 138 3.01 5.14 2.04
C ILE A 138 2.25 5.37 0.73
N GLU A 139 2.23 6.60 0.23
CA GLU A 139 1.47 6.96 -0.96
C GLU A 139 2.22 7.87 -1.91
N HIS A 140 1.88 7.76 -3.19
CA HIS A 140 2.28 8.76 -4.17
C HIS A 140 1.68 10.12 -3.81
N MET A 141 2.51 11.16 -3.96
CA MET A 141 2.07 12.55 -3.84
C MET A 141 2.22 13.26 -5.19
N GLY A 142 1.19 13.96 -5.62
CA GLY A 142 1.28 14.81 -6.80
C GLY A 142 2.21 15.99 -6.54
N ASP A 143 3.12 16.29 -7.48
CA ASP A 143 3.92 17.51 -7.44
C ASP A 143 3.06 18.70 -7.88
N SER A 144 3.17 19.83 -7.20
CA SER A 144 2.35 21.02 -7.49
C SER A 144 2.94 21.87 -8.61
N LEU A 145 4.29 21.90 -8.76
CA LEU A 145 5.00 22.76 -9.70
C LEU A 145 6.25 22.09 -10.29
N GLY A 146 6.70 22.58 -11.45
CA GLY A 146 7.97 22.20 -12.07
C GLY A 146 7.86 21.07 -13.10
N ILE A 147 9.01 20.59 -13.55
CA ILE A 147 9.13 19.58 -14.63
C ILE A 147 8.42 18.27 -14.27
N ARG A 148 8.51 17.84 -13.00
CA ARG A 148 7.82 16.63 -12.53
C ARG A 148 6.31 16.77 -12.59
N ALA A 149 5.76 17.92 -12.18
CA ALA A 149 4.32 18.17 -12.30
C ALA A 149 3.87 18.11 -13.75
N ALA A 150 4.61 18.72 -14.68
CA ALA A 150 4.32 18.67 -16.11
C ALA A 150 4.38 17.22 -16.65
N PHE A 151 5.38 16.45 -16.26
CA PHE A 151 5.48 15.03 -16.61
C PHE A 151 4.32 14.22 -16.07
N GLN A 152 3.95 14.40 -14.79
CA GLN A 152 2.83 13.71 -14.15
C GLN A 152 1.50 14.02 -14.86
N VAL A 153 1.33 15.24 -15.41
CA VAL A 153 0.15 15.60 -16.22
C VAL A 153 0.11 14.80 -17.51
N THR A 154 1.22 14.76 -18.24
CA THR A 154 1.29 14.10 -19.56
C THR A 154 1.28 12.58 -19.44
N ALA A 155 1.95 12.04 -18.42
CA ALA A 155 2.04 10.61 -18.17
C ALA A 155 0.79 10.02 -17.47
N LYS A 156 -0.11 10.85 -16.94
CA LYS A 156 -1.27 10.43 -16.12
C LYS A 156 -2.08 9.31 -16.75
N LEU A 157 -2.49 9.45 -18.01
CA LEU A 157 -3.35 8.47 -18.68
C LEU A 157 -2.60 7.16 -19.00
N PRO A 158 -1.44 7.17 -19.69
CA PRO A 158 -0.68 5.95 -19.92
C PRO A 158 -0.31 5.24 -18.61
N TRP A 159 0.08 6.00 -17.59
CA TRP A 159 0.44 5.45 -16.29
C TRP A 159 -0.74 4.79 -15.59
N LYS A 160 -1.90 5.48 -15.56
CA LYS A 160 -3.14 4.91 -14.99
C LYS A 160 -3.58 3.64 -15.71
N TRP A 161 -3.45 3.59 -17.04
CA TRP A 161 -3.82 2.40 -17.82
C TRP A 161 -2.87 1.21 -17.56
N THR A 162 -1.61 1.50 -17.26
CA THR A 162 -0.58 0.44 -17.06
C THR A 162 -0.47 -0.04 -15.63
N THR A 163 -0.74 0.81 -14.64
CA THR A 163 -0.53 0.50 -13.22
C THR A 163 -1.78 0.66 -12.36
N GLY A 164 -2.88 1.19 -12.92
CA GLY A 164 -4.06 1.59 -12.14
C GLY A 164 -3.88 2.88 -11.31
N CYS A 165 -2.64 3.34 -11.15
CA CYS A 165 -2.29 4.44 -10.25
C CYS A 165 -2.47 5.82 -10.88
N ASN A 166 -3.09 6.75 -10.14
CA ASN A 166 -3.08 8.18 -10.44
C ASN A 166 -1.95 8.87 -9.68
N CYS A 167 -0.78 9.03 -10.31
CA CYS A 167 0.41 9.61 -9.70
C CYS A 167 0.27 11.09 -9.26
N ARG A 168 -0.87 11.73 -9.53
CA ARG A 168 -1.20 13.09 -9.08
C ARG A 168 -2.18 13.14 -7.92
N ASN A 169 -2.51 12.01 -7.34
CA ASN A 169 -3.45 11.98 -6.23
C ASN A 169 -2.86 12.67 -5.00
N ASN A 170 -3.73 13.33 -4.23
CA ASN A 170 -3.37 13.88 -2.93
C ASN A 170 -4.15 13.11 -1.86
N PRO A 171 -3.49 12.27 -1.06
CA PRO A 171 -4.18 11.49 -0.03
C PRO A 171 -4.58 12.30 1.21
N ILE A 172 -4.04 13.51 1.41
CA ILE A 172 -4.26 14.32 2.61
C ILE A 172 -5.76 14.56 2.89
N PRO A 173 -6.60 14.99 1.91
CA PRO A 173 -8.03 15.21 2.18
C PRO A 173 -8.76 13.95 2.66
N ALA A 174 -8.39 12.78 2.13
CA ALA A 174 -8.97 11.51 2.55
C ALA A 174 -8.59 11.14 3.99
N LEU A 175 -7.36 11.45 4.38
CA LEU A 175 -6.84 11.17 5.72
C LEU A 175 -7.31 12.21 6.76
N SER A 176 -7.47 13.48 6.38
CA SER A 176 -7.78 14.60 7.31
C SER A 176 -9.27 14.69 7.67
N GLN A 177 -10.02 13.58 7.64
CA GLN A 177 -11.39 13.57 8.08
C GLN A 177 -11.46 13.80 9.60
N PRO A 178 -12.35 14.70 10.10
CA PRO A 178 -12.41 15.03 11.52
C PRO A 178 -12.68 13.82 12.42
N GLY A 179 -11.99 13.75 13.54
CA GLY A 179 -12.25 12.76 14.60
C GLY A 179 -11.74 11.36 14.31
N LEU A 180 -10.96 11.14 13.26
CA LEU A 180 -10.39 9.83 12.97
C LEU A 180 -9.10 9.55 13.76
N TRP A 181 -8.21 10.54 13.86
CA TRP A 181 -6.85 10.34 14.38
C TRP A 181 -6.54 11.22 15.58
N VAL A 182 -5.62 10.76 16.42
CA VAL A 182 -5.08 11.50 17.56
C VAL A 182 -4.17 12.62 17.06
N GLU A 183 -3.32 12.29 16.06
CA GLU A 183 -2.34 13.21 15.49
C GLU A 183 -2.96 14.07 14.37
N GLU A 184 -2.40 15.26 14.16
CA GLU A 184 -2.62 16.01 12.94
C GLU A 184 -2.02 15.26 11.76
N VAL A 185 -2.77 15.13 10.67
CA VAL A 185 -2.30 14.40 9.47
C VAL A 185 -1.21 15.20 8.78
N LYS A 186 0.01 14.70 8.86
CA LYS A 186 1.18 15.20 8.11
C LYS A 186 1.82 14.04 7.36
N LEU A 187 2.13 14.26 6.09
CA LEU A 187 2.89 13.31 5.29
C LEU A 187 4.35 13.74 5.28
N GLU A 188 5.20 12.90 5.83
CA GLU A 188 6.64 13.05 5.74
C GLU A 188 7.14 12.50 4.39
N ASN A 189 8.23 13.08 3.86
CA ASN A 189 8.83 12.55 2.66
C ASN A 189 9.44 11.18 2.94
N ALA A 190 9.00 10.17 2.19
CA ALA A 190 9.54 8.83 2.33
C ALA A 190 11.00 8.78 1.87
N PRO A 191 11.95 8.27 2.69
CA PRO A 191 13.32 8.07 2.26
C PRO A 191 13.37 7.02 1.14
N LEU A 192 14.07 7.34 0.06
CA LEU A 192 14.13 6.52 -1.13
C LEU A 192 15.55 6.03 -1.40
N ARG A 193 15.71 4.71 -1.57
CA ARG A 193 16.97 4.13 -2.05
C ARG A 193 17.14 4.34 -3.54
N LEU A 194 17.99 5.27 -3.91
CA LEU A 194 18.31 5.55 -5.30
C LEU A 194 19.59 4.83 -5.70
N LYS A 195 19.47 3.66 -6.31
CA LYS A 195 20.51 3.10 -7.18
C LYS A 195 20.01 3.24 -8.61
N ARG A 196 20.54 4.23 -9.36
CA ARG A 196 20.38 4.38 -10.83
C ARG A 196 19.07 3.81 -11.40
N PHE A 197 17.92 4.29 -10.90
CA PHE A 197 16.64 3.95 -11.48
C PHE A 197 16.39 4.78 -12.74
N SER A 198 15.54 4.23 -13.59
CA SER A 198 15.04 4.90 -14.78
C SER A 198 14.59 6.33 -14.44
N LEU A 199 14.94 7.31 -15.28
CA LEU A 199 14.42 8.68 -15.25
C LEU A 199 12.90 8.73 -14.95
N MET A 200 12.17 7.73 -15.44
CA MET A 200 10.73 7.60 -15.24
C MET A 200 10.35 7.45 -13.77
N VAL A 201 11.11 6.69 -12.96
CA VAL A 201 10.84 6.52 -11.52
C VAL A 201 11.15 7.83 -10.76
N GLU A 202 12.21 8.54 -11.17
CA GLU A 202 12.52 9.88 -10.63
C GLU A 202 11.36 10.88 -10.82
N LEU A 203 10.70 10.79 -11.96
CA LEU A 203 9.60 11.69 -12.33
C LEU A 203 8.27 11.33 -11.64
N LEU A 204 8.16 10.13 -11.07
CA LEU A 204 6.97 9.69 -10.32
C LEU A 204 6.98 10.03 -8.84
N LYS A 205 8.09 10.57 -8.32
CA LYS A 205 8.17 11.10 -6.96
C LYS A 205 7.33 12.39 -6.83
N PRO A 206 6.99 12.83 -5.63
CA PRO A 206 7.37 12.31 -4.31
C PRO A 206 6.46 11.19 -3.79
N PHE A 207 6.99 10.49 -2.76
CA PHE A 207 6.19 9.61 -1.90
C PHE A 207 6.12 10.22 -0.51
N GLY A 208 4.92 10.23 0.05
CA GLY A 208 4.69 10.61 1.43
C GLY A 208 4.42 9.39 2.30
N MET A 209 4.85 9.43 3.55
CA MET A 209 4.53 8.43 4.56
C MET A 209 3.91 9.05 5.80
N ALA A 210 3.05 8.31 6.48
CA ALA A 210 2.44 8.69 7.75
C ALA A 210 2.16 7.47 8.62
N LYS A 211 2.16 7.73 9.95
CA LYS A 211 1.67 6.82 10.97
C LYS A 211 0.61 7.57 11.77
N LEU A 212 -0.61 7.05 11.80
CA LEU A 212 -1.76 7.70 12.43
C LEU A 212 -2.38 6.77 13.46
N THR A 213 -2.72 7.28 14.64
CA THR A 213 -3.33 6.52 15.73
C THR A 213 -4.83 6.80 15.79
N LYS A 214 -5.63 5.73 15.80
CA LYS A 214 -7.10 5.83 15.95
C LYS A 214 -7.48 6.39 17.32
N VAL A 215 -8.39 7.37 17.34
CA VAL A 215 -9.00 7.93 18.56
C VAL A 215 -9.77 6.88 19.37
#